data_a7a8854c242a5bc45de63319e856777f
#
_entry.id   a7a8854c242a5bc45de63319e856777f
#
_cell.length_a   1.000
_cell.length_b   1.000
_cell.length_c   1.000
_cell.angle_alpha   90.00
_cell.angle_beta   90.00
_cell.angle_gamma   90.00
#
_symmetry.space_group_name_H-M   'P 1'
#
loop_
_entity.id
_entity.type
_entity.pdbx_description
1 polymer ?
#
loop_
_entity_poly.entity_id
_entity_poly.type
_entity_poly.pdbx_seq_one_letter_code
_entity_poly.pdbx_strand_id
1 'polypeptide(L)'
;MTESRDDPIRILLVDDQYLFLESLKLVLTSLAPNFAIVGTAQNGEEAVKALEGGGIDIVLMDVYMPVMDGVAAMKIISKKFPSVHVIMLTTFEDDDYVTEALAQGAKGYLLKNIAPQMLISAIQAVRTGSVLIAQNIAASLIQNLKDKSSHAKPLSPNTLPDWFYELSPRERTIVKLILRGMSNKEIAAEINVGEQTIRNYVSTIYDKLGVTCRKEAIILARDLPPFYLD
;
A
#
# COMPACT_ATOMS: atom_id res chain seq x y z
N MET A 1 -13.70 7.67 -29.32
CA MET A 1 -12.65 8.68 -29.46
C MET A 1 -11.34 7.96 -29.19
N THR A 2 -10.54 7.76 -30.22
CA THR A 2 -9.20 7.13 -30.11
C THR A 2 -8.28 8.16 -29.46
N GLU A 3 -7.85 7.90 -28.21
CA GLU A 3 -6.80 8.69 -27.57
C GLU A 3 -5.58 8.67 -28.49
N SER A 4 -5.14 9.87 -28.88
CA SER A 4 -3.94 10.00 -29.70
C SER A 4 -2.73 9.57 -28.86
N ARG A 5 -1.83 8.76 -29.45
CA ARG A 5 -0.61 8.25 -28.80
C ARG A 5 0.37 9.33 -28.31
N ASP A 6 0.07 10.61 -28.57
CA ASP A 6 0.93 11.77 -28.31
C ASP A 6 0.55 12.57 -27.04
N ASP A 7 -0.58 12.28 -26.40
CA ASP A 7 -0.96 13.00 -25.18
C ASP A 7 -0.07 12.59 -23.99
N PRO A 8 0.41 13.58 -23.20
CA PRO A 8 1.25 13.28 -22.04
C PRO A 8 0.51 12.42 -21.02
N ILE A 9 1.21 11.45 -20.44
CA ILE A 9 0.69 10.63 -19.35
C ILE A 9 0.62 11.50 -18.09
N ARG A 10 -0.58 11.70 -17.57
CA ARG A 10 -0.83 12.54 -16.38
C ARG A 10 -0.71 11.69 -15.14
N ILE A 11 0.29 12.00 -14.30
CA ILE A 11 0.69 11.19 -13.16
C ILE A 11 0.47 11.97 -11.86
N LEU A 12 -0.21 11.34 -10.90
CA LEU A 12 -0.25 11.75 -9.51
C LEU A 12 0.79 10.96 -8.71
N LEU A 13 1.62 11.64 -7.92
CA LEU A 13 2.58 11.02 -7.03
C LEU A 13 2.03 11.06 -5.59
N VAL A 14 2.07 9.92 -4.89
CA VAL A 14 1.49 9.79 -3.56
C VAL A 14 2.47 9.09 -2.62
N ASP A 15 2.97 9.82 -1.62
CA ASP A 15 3.97 9.34 -0.66
C ASP A 15 4.02 10.28 0.55
N ASP A 16 4.18 9.79 1.76
CA ASP A 16 4.31 10.64 2.95
C ASP A 16 5.70 11.29 3.10
N GLN A 17 6.67 10.81 2.34
CA GLN A 17 8.04 11.32 2.32
C GLN A 17 8.22 12.43 1.28
N TYR A 18 8.11 13.68 1.73
CA TYR A 18 8.21 14.84 0.84
C TYR A 18 9.47 14.85 -0.04
N LEU A 19 10.63 14.51 0.51
CA LEU A 19 11.88 14.46 -0.26
C LEU A 19 11.85 13.39 -1.36
N PHE A 20 11.19 12.27 -1.12
CA PHE A 20 11.01 11.24 -2.13
C PHE A 20 10.09 11.74 -3.27
N LEU A 21 8.98 12.39 -2.94
CA LEU A 21 8.07 12.99 -3.94
C LEU A 21 8.81 13.98 -4.84
N GLU A 22 9.56 14.93 -4.28
CA GLU A 22 10.31 15.92 -5.06
C GLU A 22 11.40 15.28 -5.92
N SER A 23 12.11 14.28 -5.38
CA SER A 23 13.12 13.53 -6.13
C SER A 23 12.51 12.77 -7.30
N LEU A 24 11.40 12.07 -7.06
CA LEU A 24 10.70 11.29 -8.07
C LEU A 24 10.13 12.20 -9.18
N LYS A 25 9.54 13.34 -8.80
CA LYS A 25 9.06 14.36 -9.73
C LYS A 25 10.20 14.87 -10.62
N LEU A 26 11.35 15.23 -10.03
CA LEU A 26 12.50 15.70 -10.78
C LEU A 26 13.01 14.65 -11.78
N VAL A 27 13.13 13.40 -11.35
CA VAL A 27 13.58 12.28 -12.17
C VAL A 27 12.64 12.05 -13.35
N LEU A 28 11.33 11.94 -13.08
CA LEU A 28 10.35 11.65 -14.15
C LEU A 28 10.23 12.78 -15.15
N THR A 29 10.22 14.04 -14.70
CA THR A 29 10.16 15.20 -15.62
C THR A 29 11.43 15.37 -16.44
N SER A 30 12.60 15.00 -15.90
CA SER A 30 13.87 15.13 -16.62
C SER A 30 14.09 14.02 -17.66
N LEU A 31 13.67 12.78 -17.35
CA LEU A 31 13.96 11.61 -18.18
C LEU A 31 12.80 11.19 -19.09
N ALA A 32 11.58 11.66 -18.83
CA ALA A 32 10.40 11.27 -19.59
C ALA A 32 9.54 12.51 -19.96
N PRO A 33 9.89 13.27 -21.01
CA PRO A 33 9.22 14.51 -21.38
C PRO A 33 7.74 14.31 -21.78
N ASN A 34 7.32 13.09 -22.05
CA ASN A 34 5.93 12.71 -22.28
C ASN A 34 5.13 12.40 -21.01
N PHE A 35 5.71 12.62 -19.83
CA PHE A 35 5.01 12.51 -18.55
C PHE A 35 4.68 13.90 -17.99
N ALA A 36 3.46 14.07 -17.53
CA ALA A 36 3.00 15.28 -16.84
C ALA A 36 2.68 14.94 -15.39
N ILE A 37 3.51 15.40 -14.46
CA ILE A 37 3.21 15.28 -13.03
C ILE A 37 2.17 16.34 -12.69
N VAL A 38 0.91 15.93 -12.50
CA VAL A 38 -0.23 16.82 -12.32
C VAL A 38 -0.53 17.14 -10.87
N GLY A 39 0.10 16.44 -9.93
CA GLY A 39 -0.05 16.71 -8.51
C GLY A 39 0.78 15.76 -7.64
N THR A 40 0.78 16.08 -6.35
CA THR A 40 1.34 15.24 -5.29
C THR A 40 0.35 15.15 -4.13
N ALA A 41 0.36 14.04 -3.40
CA ALA A 41 -0.43 13.82 -2.19
C ALA A 41 0.43 13.12 -1.14
N GLN A 42 0.13 13.32 0.16
CA GLN A 42 0.92 12.76 1.25
C GLN A 42 0.24 11.56 1.94
N ASN A 43 -0.96 11.21 1.52
CA ASN A 43 -1.72 10.08 2.04
C ASN A 43 -2.81 9.66 1.05
N GLY A 44 -3.46 8.53 1.32
CA GLY A 44 -4.50 7.99 0.46
C GLY A 44 -5.76 8.85 0.38
N GLU A 45 -6.10 9.58 1.43
CA GLU A 45 -7.28 10.47 1.44
C GLU A 45 -7.08 11.65 0.49
N GLU A 46 -5.91 12.30 0.54
CA GLU A 46 -5.53 13.36 -0.40
C GLU A 46 -5.48 12.84 -1.84
N ALA A 47 -4.98 11.62 -2.05
CA ALA A 47 -4.95 11.00 -3.38
C ALA A 47 -6.37 10.80 -3.94
N VAL A 48 -7.30 10.25 -3.16
CA VAL A 48 -8.70 10.07 -3.56
C VAL A 48 -9.34 11.42 -3.90
N LYS A 49 -9.12 12.44 -3.08
CA LYS A 49 -9.62 13.81 -3.30
C LYS A 49 -9.05 14.43 -4.58
N ALA A 50 -7.75 14.24 -4.85
CA ALA A 50 -7.13 14.74 -6.09
C ALA A 50 -7.77 14.12 -7.34
N LEU A 51 -8.16 12.84 -7.28
CA LEU A 51 -8.81 12.13 -8.38
C LEU A 51 -10.22 12.66 -8.70
N GLU A 52 -10.91 13.26 -7.73
CA GLU A 52 -12.23 13.87 -7.94
C GLU A 52 -12.18 15.04 -8.94
N GLY A 53 -11.04 15.73 -9.03
CA GLY A 53 -10.79 16.78 -10.03
C GLY A 53 -10.63 16.26 -11.46
N GLY A 54 -10.46 14.97 -11.66
CA GLY A 54 -10.22 14.33 -12.94
C GLY A 54 -8.83 14.64 -13.51
N GLY A 55 -8.60 14.16 -14.74
CA GLY A 55 -7.36 14.49 -15.46
C GLY A 55 -6.11 13.75 -14.96
N ILE A 56 -6.27 12.57 -14.34
CA ILE A 56 -5.17 11.71 -13.88
C ILE A 56 -5.31 10.36 -14.57
N ASP A 57 -4.25 9.87 -15.17
CA ASP A 57 -4.20 8.59 -15.88
C ASP A 57 -3.57 7.50 -15.02
N ILE A 58 -2.50 7.87 -14.30
CA ILE A 58 -1.72 6.94 -13.47
C ILE A 58 -1.47 7.56 -12.08
N VAL A 59 -1.58 6.74 -11.05
CA VAL A 59 -1.17 7.06 -9.69
C VAL A 59 0.04 6.20 -9.34
N LEU A 60 1.15 6.83 -8.96
CA LEU A 60 2.27 6.16 -8.28
C LEU A 60 2.04 6.35 -6.78
N MET A 61 1.79 5.28 -6.05
CA MET A 61 1.33 5.36 -4.68
C MET A 61 2.14 4.50 -3.73
N ASP A 62 2.67 5.10 -2.67
CA ASP A 62 3.25 4.34 -1.58
C ASP A 62 2.19 3.47 -0.91
N VAL A 63 2.65 2.33 -0.41
CA VAL A 63 1.81 1.42 0.39
C VAL A 63 1.60 2.00 1.78
N TYR A 64 2.65 2.54 2.38
CA TYR A 64 2.68 2.90 3.79
C TYR A 64 2.61 4.41 4.01
N MET A 65 1.42 4.90 4.32
CA MET A 65 1.17 6.31 4.56
C MET A 65 0.29 6.51 5.79
N PRO A 66 0.41 7.65 6.50
CA PRO A 66 -0.49 8.00 7.60
C PRO A 66 -1.90 8.32 7.08
N VAL A 67 -2.88 8.39 7.98
CA VAL A 67 -4.29 8.73 7.73
C VAL A 67 -5.01 7.64 6.93
N MET A 68 -4.62 7.42 5.69
CA MET A 68 -5.11 6.35 4.82
C MET A 68 -3.92 5.75 4.06
N ASP A 69 -3.68 4.46 4.23
CA ASP A 69 -2.63 3.75 3.50
C ASP A 69 -2.99 3.52 2.02
N GLY A 70 -1.98 3.11 1.23
CA GLY A 70 -2.16 2.94 -0.20
C GLY A 70 -3.11 1.82 -0.58
N VAL A 71 -3.23 0.76 0.23
CA VAL A 71 -4.14 -0.36 -0.04
C VAL A 71 -5.58 0.04 0.21
N ALA A 72 -5.84 0.75 1.31
CA ALA A 72 -7.16 1.32 1.59
C ALA A 72 -7.58 2.32 0.50
N ALA A 73 -6.66 3.20 0.07
CA ALA A 73 -6.89 4.12 -1.04
C ALA A 73 -7.17 3.36 -2.35
N MET A 74 -6.40 2.31 -2.67
CA MET A 74 -6.59 1.47 -3.85
C MET A 74 -8.01 0.89 -3.92
N LYS A 75 -8.54 0.40 -2.79
CA LYS A 75 -9.91 -0.14 -2.68
C LYS A 75 -10.98 0.90 -3.05
N ILE A 76 -10.75 2.16 -2.72
CA ILE A 76 -11.65 3.27 -3.08
C ILE A 76 -11.47 3.64 -4.55
N ILE A 77 -10.21 3.77 -4.99
CA ILE A 77 -9.86 4.20 -6.36
C ILE A 77 -10.39 3.20 -7.38
N SER A 78 -10.20 1.90 -7.17
CA SER A 78 -10.67 0.87 -8.09
C SER A 78 -12.19 0.90 -8.32
N LYS A 79 -12.96 1.32 -7.31
CA LYS A 79 -14.42 1.41 -7.38
C LYS A 79 -14.91 2.72 -7.99
N LYS A 80 -14.31 3.85 -7.57
CA LYS A 80 -14.76 5.20 -7.97
C LYS A 80 -14.14 5.67 -9.29
N PHE A 81 -12.92 5.24 -9.60
CA PHE A 81 -12.13 5.73 -10.73
C PHE A 81 -11.53 4.57 -11.54
N PRO A 82 -12.36 3.69 -12.16
CA PRO A 82 -11.89 2.46 -12.80
C PRO A 82 -10.99 2.69 -14.03
N SER A 83 -10.96 3.89 -14.58
CA SER A 83 -10.06 4.28 -15.69
C SER A 83 -8.66 4.69 -15.22
N VAL A 84 -8.47 4.93 -13.92
CA VAL A 84 -7.19 5.32 -13.36
C VAL A 84 -6.37 4.07 -13.04
N HIS A 85 -5.14 4.03 -13.50
CA HIS A 85 -4.21 2.93 -13.21
C HIS A 85 -3.36 3.25 -11.99
N VAL A 86 -3.30 2.33 -11.04
CA VAL A 86 -2.46 2.49 -9.84
C VAL A 86 -1.27 1.56 -9.92
N ILE A 87 -0.07 2.12 -9.72
CA ILE A 87 1.18 1.40 -9.51
C ILE A 87 1.60 1.65 -8.06
N MET A 88 1.67 0.57 -7.28
CA MET A 88 2.16 0.65 -5.91
C MET A 88 3.68 0.75 -5.90
N LEU A 89 4.22 1.67 -5.10
CA LEU A 89 5.66 1.80 -4.81
C LEU A 89 5.89 1.53 -3.33
N THR A 90 6.80 0.64 -3.00
CA THR A 90 7.08 0.28 -1.60
C THR A 90 8.56 0.13 -1.33
N THR A 91 8.96 0.29 -0.09
CA THR A 91 10.32 -0.05 0.38
C THR A 91 10.45 -1.52 0.78
N PHE A 92 9.35 -2.24 0.94
CA PHE A 92 9.31 -3.61 1.48
C PHE A 92 8.58 -4.59 0.57
N GLU A 93 9.04 -5.84 0.62
CA GLU A 93 8.43 -7.00 -0.01
C GLU A 93 7.49 -7.69 1.02
N ASP A 94 6.39 -7.02 1.36
CA ASP A 94 5.41 -7.61 2.27
C ASP A 94 4.31 -8.30 1.44
N ASP A 95 4.33 -9.62 1.46
CA ASP A 95 3.49 -10.47 0.60
C ASP A 95 1.99 -10.28 0.79
N ASP A 96 1.55 -9.95 2.00
CA ASP A 96 0.13 -9.74 2.29
C ASP A 96 -0.38 -8.45 1.62
N TYR A 97 0.40 -7.39 1.65
CA TYR A 97 0.06 -6.12 0.97
C TYR A 97 0.07 -6.24 -0.54
N VAL A 98 1.05 -6.98 -1.09
CA VAL A 98 1.11 -7.27 -2.52
C VAL A 98 -0.15 -7.98 -2.97
N THR A 99 -0.50 -9.05 -2.27
CA THR A 99 -1.68 -9.88 -2.59
C THR A 99 -2.95 -9.04 -2.53
N GLU A 100 -3.11 -8.22 -1.49
CA GLU A 100 -4.30 -7.39 -1.32
C GLU A 100 -4.37 -6.27 -2.37
N ALA A 101 -3.28 -5.55 -2.65
CA ALA A 101 -3.24 -4.49 -3.65
C ALA A 101 -3.57 -5.01 -5.06
N LEU A 102 -3.00 -6.16 -5.43
CA LEU A 102 -3.28 -6.80 -6.72
C LEU A 102 -4.73 -7.31 -6.81
N ALA A 103 -5.27 -7.88 -5.73
CA ALA A 103 -6.67 -8.30 -5.65
C ALA A 103 -7.64 -7.11 -5.77
N GLN A 104 -7.25 -5.92 -5.30
CA GLN A 104 -8.02 -4.68 -5.48
C GLN A 104 -7.83 -4.05 -6.86
N GLY A 105 -6.98 -4.61 -7.73
CA GLY A 105 -6.82 -4.19 -9.13
C GLY A 105 -5.64 -3.27 -9.42
N ALA A 106 -4.63 -3.20 -8.53
CA ALA A 106 -3.38 -2.51 -8.82
C ALA A 106 -2.76 -3.05 -10.12
N LYS A 107 -2.28 -2.16 -10.98
CA LYS A 107 -1.68 -2.50 -12.28
C LYS A 107 -0.18 -2.69 -12.20
N GLY A 108 0.43 -2.35 -11.08
CA GLY A 108 1.84 -2.58 -10.83
C GLY A 108 2.14 -2.61 -9.34
N TYR A 109 3.18 -3.37 -8.99
CA TYR A 109 3.74 -3.38 -7.65
C TYR A 109 5.27 -3.43 -7.77
N LEU A 110 5.94 -2.35 -7.36
CA LEU A 110 7.35 -2.11 -7.58
C LEU A 110 8.03 -1.66 -6.28
N LEU A 111 9.34 -1.90 -6.19
CA LEU A 111 10.13 -1.40 -5.08
C LEU A 111 10.61 0.04 -5.33
N LYS A 112 10.67 0.88 -4.31
CA LYS A 112 11.16 2.27 -4.38
C LYS A 112 12.63 2.37 -4.81
N ASN A 113 13.42 1.30 -4.70
CA ASN A 113 14.81 1.23 -5.17
C ASN A 113 14.95 0.87 -6.67
N ILE A 114 13.85 0.82 -7.41
CA ILE A 114 13.85 0.54 -8.85
C ILE A 114 14.66 1.59 -9.62
N ALA A 115 15.41 1.16 -10.64
CA ALA A 115 16.12 2.07 -11.53
C ALA A 115 15.12 2.99 -12.27
N PRO A 116 15.43 4.30 -12.42
CA PRO A 116 14.52 5.27 -13.06
C PRO A 116 14.00 4.84 -14.43
N GLN A 117 14.85 4.29 -15.29
CA GLN A 117 14.48 3.83 -16.62
C GLN A 117 13.48 2.66 -16.57
N MET A 118 13.62 1.78 -15.58
CA MET A 118 12.68 0.68 -15.38
C MET A 118 11.32 1.19 -14.89
N LEU A 119 11.28 2.19 -14.01
CA LEU A 119 10.04 2.82 -13.58
C LEU A 119 9.32 3.50 -14.76
N ILE A 120 10.06 4.24 -15.61
CA ILE A 120 9.51 4.85 -16.83
C ILE A 120 8.89 3.78 -17.73
N SER A 121 9.62 2.70 -17.99
CA SER A 121 9.13 1.59 -18.81
C SER A 121 7.88 0.94 -18.21
N ALA A 122 7.85 0.80 -16.88
CA ALA A 122 6.71 0.27 -16.15
C ALA A 122 5.45 1.15 -16.31
N ILE A 123 5.59 2.47 -16.16
CA ILE A 123 4.50 3.43 -16.36
C ILE A 123 3.95 3.34 -17.79
N GLN A 124 4.83 3.29 -18.78
CA GLN A 124 4.43 3.16 -20.19
C GLN A 124 3.69 1.84 -20.48
N ALA A 125 4.17 0.73 -19.92
CA ALA A 125 3.54 -0.57 -20.09
C ALA A 125 2.17 -0.64 -19.41
N VAL A 126 2.00 -0.05 -18.24
CA VAL A 126 0.71 0.02 -17.53
C VAL A 126 -0.29 0.86 -18.32
N ARG A 127 0.12 1.97 -18.95
CA ARG A 127 -0.75 2.74 -19.85
C ARG A 127 -1.33 1.89 -20.99
N THR A 128 -0.56 0.92 -21.49
CA THR A 128 -1.00 0.00 -22.57
C THR A 128 -1.77 -1.21 -22.06
N GLY A 129 -2.11 -1.27 -20.75
CA GLY A 129 -2.92 -2.33 -20.16
C GLY A 129 -2.12 -3.50 -19.58
N SER A 130 -0.78 -3.43 -19.54
CA SER A 130 0.04 -4.46 -18.89
C SER A 130 -0.08 -4.40 -17.37
N VAL A 131 0.06 -5.56 -16.71
CA VAL A 131 0.23 -5.66 -15.26
C VAL A 131 1.68 -5.98 -14.97
N LEU A 132 2.31 -5.24 -14.07
CA LEU A 132 3.73 -5.37 -13.76
C LEU A 132 3.94 -5.69 -12.29
N ILE A 133 4.61 -6.81 -12.04
CA ILE A 133 4.99 -7.24 -10.70
C ILE A 133 6.50 -7.47 -10.72
N ALA A 134 7.21 -6.92 -9.74
CA ALA A 134 8.64 -7.18 -9.59
C ALA A 134 8.89 -8.70 -9.43
N GLN A 135 9.98 -9.21 -10.02
CA GLN A 135 10.22 -10.66 -10.15
C GLN A 135 10.30 -11.38 -8.80
N ASN A 136 10.93 -10.77 -7.81
CA ASN A 136 11.00 -11.27 -6.43
C ASN A 136 9.61 -11.36 -5.79
N ILE A 137 8.76 -10.34 -5.96
CA ILE A 137 7.39 -10.30 -5.49
C ILE A 137 6.54 -11.38 -6.16
N ALA A 138 6.71 -11.60 -7.46
CA ALA A 138 6.02 -12.68 -8.17
C ALA A 138 6.43 -14.07 -7.64
N ALA A 139 7.71 -14.27 -7.28
CA ALA A 139 8.21 -15.51 -6.68
C ALA A 139 7.56 -15.77 -5.31
N SER A 140 7.50 -14.77 -4.44
CA SER A 140 6.83 -14.85 -3.13
C SER A 140 5.34 -15.18 -3.26
N LEU A 141 4.62 -14.51 -4.18
CA LEU A 141 3.21 -14.83 -4.43
C LEU A 141 2.98 -16.28 -4.85
N ILE A 142 3.85 -16.84 -5.72
CA ILE A 142 3.76 -18.23 -6.15
C ILE A 142 4.03 -19.18 -4.98
N GLN A 143 5.00 -18.85 -4.11
CA GLN A 143 5.30 -19.64 -2.91
C GLN A 143 4.09 -19.65 -1.97
N ASN A 144 3.52 -18.50 -1.66
CA ASN A 144 2.36 -18.38 -0.78
C ASN A 144 1.12 -19.10 -1.33
N LEU A 145 0.91 -19.10 -2.65
CA LEU A 145 -0.16 -19.87 -3.28
C LEU A 145 0.06 -21.38 -3.12
N LYS A 146 1.31 -21.86 -3.18
CA LYS A 146 1.64 -23.27 -2.95
C LYS A 146 1.43 -23.65 -1.49
N ASP A 147 1.84 -22.80 -0.55
CA ASP A 147 1.71 -23.06 0.89
C ASP A 147 0.22 -23.05 1.31
N LYS A 148 -0.60 -22.14 0.76
CA LYS A 148 -2.05 -22.14 0.95
C LYS A 148 -2.75 -23.36 0.34
N SER A 149 -2.22 -23.94 -0.74
CA SER A 149 -2.79 -25.16 -1.34
C SER A 149 -2.44 -26.45 -0.59
N SER A 150 -1.35 -26.46 0.19
CA SER A 150 -0.93 -27.60 1.02
C SER A 150 -1.53 -27.61 2.42
N HIS A 151 -2.15 -26.51 2.87
CA HIS A 151 -2.75 -26.36 4.20
C HIS A 151 -4.21 -25.91 4.14
N ALA A 152 -4.97 -26.32 3.12
CA ALA A 152 -6.40 -26.14 3.10
C ALA A 152 -7.11 -27.03 4.14
N LYS A 153 -6.97 -26.71 5.43
CA LYS A 153 -8.02 -26.98 6.39
C LYS A 153 -9.13 -25.93 6.15
N PRO A 154 -10.38 -26.35 5.98
CA PRO A 154 -11.49 -25.40 5.87
C PRO A 154 -11.54 -24.62 7.18
N LEU A 155 -11.13 -23.34 7.14
CA LEU A 155 -11.35 -22.42 8.24
C LEU A 155 -12.85 -22.19 8.36
N SER A 156 -13.41 -22.63 9.47
CA SER A 156 -14.75 -22.23 9.87
C SER A 156 -14.85 -20.69 9.86
N PRO A 157 -15.95 -20.09 9.35
CA PRO A 157 -16.08 -18.64 9.21
C PRO A 157 -16.11 -17.85 10.54
N ASN A 158 -15.76 -18.45 11.68
CA ASN A 158 -16.09 -17.93 13.01
C ASN A 158 -14.88 -17.87 13.97
N THR A 159 -13.65 -17.67 13.49
CA THR A 159 -12.46 -17.73 14.36
C THR A 159 -11.77 -16.39 14.64
N LEU A 160 -12.09 -15.33 13.94
CA LEU A 160 -11.51 -14.01 14.18
C LEU A 160 -12.57 -13.02 14.66
N PRO A 161 -12.25 -12.16 15.63
CA PRO A 161 -13.14 -11.11 16.07
C PRO A 161 -13.38 -10.07 14.98
N ASP A 162 -14.57 -9.45 14.95
CA ASP A 162 -14.98 -8.49 13.92
C ASP A 162 -13.99 -7.34 13.76
N TRP A 163 -13.45 -6.81 14.85
CA TRP A 163 -12.46 -5.73 14.83
C TRP A 163 -11.19 -6.08 14.05
N PHE A 164 -10.83 -7.38 13.94
CA PHE A 164 -9.66 -7.80 13.18
C PHE A 164 -9.83 -7.52 11.68
N TYR A 165 -11.03 -7.64 11.17
CA TYR A 165 -11.36 -7.36 9.76
C TYR A 165 -11.42 -5.85 9.46
N GLU A 166 -11.58 -5.01 10.49
CA GLU A 166 -11.55 -3.55 10.35
C GLU A 166 -10.13 -3.00 10.31
N LEU A 167 -9.13 -3.77 10.75
CA LEU A 167 -7.74 -3.39 10.67
C LEU A 167 -7.21 -3.53 9.26
N SER A 168 -6.55 -2.47 8.77
CA SER A 168 -5.73 -2.56 7.57
C SER A 168 -4.55 -3.53 7.80
N PRO A 169 -3.92 -4.05 6.73
CA PRO A 169 -2.74 -4.90 6.86
C PRO A 169 -1.64 -4.26 7.72
N ARG A 170 -1.41 -2.95 7.56
CA ARG A 170 -0.42 -2.20 8.35
C ARG A 170 -0.76 -2.18 9.84
N GLU A 171 -2.00 -1.93 10.16
CA GLU A 171 -2.48 -1.94 11.54
C GLU A 171 -2.34 -3.34 12.15
N ARG A 172 -2.60 -4.41 11.39
CA ARG A 172 -2.37 -5.80 11.81
C ARG A 172 -0.90 -6.06 12.10
N THR A 173 0.02 -5.60 11.22
CA THR A 173 1.46 -5.69 11.46
C THR A 173 1.86 -4.96 12.75
N ILE A 174 1.36 -3.74 12.96
CA ILE A 174 1.64 -2.98 14.17
C ILE A 174 1.09 -3.69 15.41
N VAL A 175 -0.12 -4.26 15.35
CA VAL A 175 -0.69 -5.08 16.44
C VAL A 175 0.21 -6.28 16.77
N LYS A 176 0.72 -7.01 15.76
CA LYS A 176 1.69 -8.10 15.96
C LYS A 176 2.93 -7.62 16.72
N LEU A 177 3.50 -6.50 16.33
CA LEU A 177 4.69 -5.93 16.99
C LEU A 177 4.38 -5.42 18.40
N ILE A 178 3.18 -4.88 18.63
CA ILE A 178 2.67 -4.53 19.96
C ILE A 178 2.59 -5.78 20.85
N LEU A 179 2.11 -6.90 20.34
CA LEU A 179 2.00 -8.18 21.07
C LEU A 179 3.37 -8.79 21.38
N ARG A 180 4.38 -8.54 20.55
CA ARG A 180 5.80 -8.88 20.81
C ARG A 180 6.43 -7.98 21.90
N GLY A 181 5.71 -7.00 22.43
CA GLY A 181 6.17 -6.11 23.49
C GLY A 181 6.99 -4.92 23.02
N MET A 182 7.12 -4.68 21.71
CA MET A 182 7.93 -3.61 21.15
C MET A 182 7.31 -2.24 21.45
N SER A 183 8.12 -1.27 21.86
CA SER A 183 7.73 0.14 22.01
C SER A 183 7.46 0.80 20.64
N ASN A 184 6.76 1.94 20.62
CA ASN A 184 6.51 2.67 19.37
C ASN A 184 7.81 3.05 18.65
N LYS A 185 8.88 3.33 19.38
CA LYS A 185 10.20 3.62 18.83
C LYS A 185 10.82 2.39 18.15
N GLU A 186 10.71 1.21 18.77
CA GLU A 186 11.21 -0.04 18.20
C GLU A 186 10.38 -0.46 16.99
N ILE A 187 9.05 -0.32 17.06
CA ILE A 187 8.15 -0.55 15.93
C ILE A 187 8.52 0.39 14.76
N ALA A 188 8.72 1.67 15.05
CA ALA A 188 9.12 2.66 14.05
C ALA A 188 10.43 2.28 13.35
N ALA A 189 11.41 1.79 14.10
CA ALA A 189 12.67 1.31 13.56
C ALA A 189 12.50 0.03 12.74
N GLU A 190 11.72 -0.93 13.22
CA GLU A 190 11.46 -2.22 12.57
C GLU A 190 10.80 -2.05 11.21
N ILE A 191 9.83 -1.15 11.13
CA ILE A 191 9.08 -0.93 9.89
C ILE A 191 9.49 0.34 9.14
N ASN A 192 10.64 0.93 9.52
CA ASN A 192 11.33 2.06 8.88
C ASN A 192 10.43 3.28 8.61
N VAL A 193 9.72 3.73 9.65
CA VAL A 193 8.89 4.94 9.61
C VAL A 193 9.20 5.84 10.80
N GLY A 194 8.66 7.07 10.80
CA GLY A 194 8.79 7.97 11.95
C GLY A 194 8.01 7.48 13.17
N GLU A 195 8.55 7.69 14.38
CA GLU A 195 7.86 7.32 15.63
C GLU A 195 6.48 8.02 15.75
N GLN A 196 6.36 9.25 15.24
CA GLN A 196 5.09 9.97 15.23
C GLN A 196 4.03 9.26 14.35
N THR A 197 4.46 8.71 13.22
CA THR A 197 3.60 7.90 12.34
C THR A 197 3.06 6.67 13.07
N ILE A 198 3.93 5.98 13.84
CA ILE A 198 3.48 4.85 14.67
C ILE A 198 2.49 5.28 15.75
N ARG A 199 2.71 6.42 16.40
CA ARG A 199 1.76 6.95 17.40
C ARG A 199 0.36 7.18 16.78
N ASN A 200 0.32 7.71 15.57
CA ASN A 200 -0.94 7.93 14.85
C ASN A 200 -1.64 6.60 14.55
N TYR A 201 -0.89 5.60 14.01
CA TYR A 201 -1.44 4.26 13.78
C TYR A 201 -1.95 3.61 15.06
N VAL A 202 -1.18 3.68 16.15
CA VAL A 202 -1.57 3.11 17.45
C VAL A 202 -2.86 3.74 17.96
N SER A 203 -3.04 5.06 17.80
CA SER A 203 -4.29 5.74 18.14
C SER A 203 -5.47 5.19 17.33
N THR A 204 -5.34 5.13 16.01
CA THR A 204 -6.37 4.60 15.11
C THR A 204 -6.69 3.12 15.42
N ILE A 205 -5.66 2.32 15.73
CA ILE A 205 -5.84 0.92 16.13
C ILE A 205 -6.66 0.84 17.41
N TYR A 206 -6.34 1.66 18.43
CA TYR A 206 -7.09 1.65 19.70
C TYR A 206 -8.55 2.04 19.49
N ASP A 207 -8.82 3.03 18.64
CA ASP A 207 -10.18 3.43 18.30
C ASP A 207 -10.96 2.28 17.64
N LYS A 208 -10.34 1.56 16.69
CA LYS A 208 -10.94 0.39 16.01
C LYS A 208 -11.14 -0.80 16.93
N LEU A 209 -10.23 -1.02 17.86
CA LEU A 209 -10.33 -2.08 18.86
C LEU A 209 -11.30 -1.73 20.00
N GLY A 210 -11.72 -0.48 20.13
CA GLY A 210 -12.55 0.00 21.23
C GLY A 210 -11.80 -0.01 22.58
N VAL A 211 -10.47 0.19 22.57
CA VAL A 211 -9.61 0.19 23.76
C VAL A 211 -8.98 1.56 23.98
N THR A 212 -8.57 1.84 25.22
CA THR A 212 -8.00 3.13 25.59
C THR A 212 -6.49 3.11 25.82
N CYS A 213 -5.91 1.92 25.96
CA CYS A 213 -4.48 1.80 26.26
C CYS A 213 -3.87 0.51 25.69
N ARG A 214 -2.54 0.53 25.63
CA ARG A 214 -1.74 -0.60 25.12
C ARG A 214 -2.01 -1.91 25.83
N LYS A 215 -2.19 -1.86 27.16
CA LYS A 215 -2.43 -3.06 27.98
C LYS A 215 -3.74 -3.73 27.59
N GLU A 216 -4.79 -2.96 27.35
CA GLU A 216 -6.09 -3.45 26.89
C GLU A 216 -5.99 -4.05 25.48
N ALA A 217 -5.28 -3.39 24.57
CA ALA A 217 -5.04 -3.90 23.22
C ALA A 217 -4.31 -5.26 23.25
N ILE A 218 -3.29 -5.41 24.11
CA ILE A 218 -2.58 -6.68 24.28
C ILE A 218 -3.51 -7.77 24.84
N ILE A 219 -4.34 -7.46 25.83
CA ILE A 219 -5.28 -8.42 26.41
C ILE A 219 -6.28 -8.88 25.35
N LEU A 220 -6.88 -7.94 24.61
CA LEU A 220 -7.87 -8.22 23.57
C LEU A 220 -7.29 -9.07 22.43
N ALA A 221 -6.08 -8.75 22.01
CA ALA A 221 -5.43 -9.43 20.87
C ALA A 221 -4.75 -10.77 21.26
N ARG A 222 -4.65 -11.10 22.56
CA ARG A 222 -4.04 -12.34 23.05
C ARG A 222 -4.83 -13.59 22.64
N ASP A 223 -6.13 -13.43 22.39
CA ASP A 223 -7.03 -14.51 21.97
C ASP A 223 -7.00 -14.76 20.45
N LEU A 224 -6.17 -14.03 19.70
CA LEU A 224 -5.94 -14.30 18.27
C LEU A 224 -5.23 -15.64 18.10
N PRO A 225 -5.62 -16.44 17.09
CA PRO A 225 -4.94 -17.69 16.79
C PRO A 225 -3.43 -17.48 16.56
N PRO A 226 -2.56 -18.41 17.02
CA PRO A 226 -1.10 -18.27 16.97
C PRO A 226 -0.56 -17.94 15.58
N PHE A 227 -1.14 -18.46 14.51
CA PHE A 227 -0.71 -18.22 13.12
C PHE A 227 -0.94 -16.78 12.62
N TYR A 228 -1.62 -15.94 13.40
CA TYR A 228 -1.69 -14.49 13.15
C TYR A 228 -0.64 -13.71 13.93
N LEU A 229 0.10 -14.38 14.79
CA LEU A 229 1.14 -13.79 15.66
C LEU A 229 2.56 -14.11 15.18
N ASP A 230 2.71 -15.09 14.29
CA ASP A 230 3.93 -15.47 13.58
C ASP A 230 4.02 -14.68 12.27
#